data_499cb47def7fc374a3d5a2fd93dadad9
#
_entry.id   499cb47def7fc374a3d5a2fd93dadad9
#
_cell.length_a   1.000
_cell.length_b   1.000
_cell.length_c   1.000
_cell.angle_alpha   90.00
_cell.angle_beta   90.00
_cell.angle_gamma   90.00
#
_symmetry.space_group_name_H-M   'P 1'
#
loop_
_entity.id
_entity.type
_entity.pdbx_description
1 polymer ?
#
loop_
_entity_poly.entity_id
_entity_poly.type
_entity_poly.pdbx_seq_one_letter_code
_entity_poly.pdbx_strand_id
1 'polypeptide(L)'
;MTSQSPESAFKFLAHGAAIQEFKVFDQNIVLGFPEAKFYKSHNAPYFGETIGRTTNRVKNARLSSLNGRTYELQANESPNTLHGGAQGWGKQDFEGPNPVNRDGKEGVMFTYLSKDGEEGYPGTVKCTVWYVASTENEQIVLDVEYQVEFVGDECAETVVGVTNHRYIESVLRSPLPSLLASLNYALHDGA
;
A
#
# COMPACT_ATOMS: atom_id res chain seq x y z
N MET A 1 -0.96 -7.41 -33.25
CA MET A 1 -0.67 -6.76 -31.95
C MET A 1 -0.60 -7.89 -30.93
N THR A 2 0.54 -8.11 -30.28
CA THR A 2 0.65 -9.10 -29.22
C THR A 2 -0.05 -8.54 -27.99
N SER A 3 -1.08 -9.22 -27.48
CA SER A 3 -1.71 -8.85 -26.22
C SER A 3 -0.70 -9.04 -25.08
N GLN A 4 -0.42 -7.99 -24.32
CA GLN A 4 0.38 -8.07 -23.11
C GLN A 4 -0.42 -8.86 -22.07
N SER A 5 0.20 -9.86 -21.43
CA SER A 5 -0.45 -10.54 -20.31
C SER A 5 -0.54 -9.58 -19.10
N PRO A 6 -1.63 -9.57 -18.32
CA PRO A 6 -1.77 -8.69 -17.17
C PRO A 6 -0.60 -8.82 -16.18
N GLU A 7 -0.12 -10.03 -15.96
CA GLU A 7 0.97 -10.36 -15.01
C GLU A 7 2.30 -9.68 -15.37
N SER A 8 2.60 -9.52 -16.67
CA SER A 8 3.83 -8.88 -17.13
C SER A 8 3.79 -7.35 -17.03
N ALA A 9 2.61 -6.78 -16.74
CA ALA A 9 2.43 -5.34 -16.63
C ALA A 9 2.88 -4.77 -15.28
N PHE A 10 3.04 -5.59 -14.25
CA PHE A 10 3.29 -5.13 -12.89
C PHE A 10 4.60 -5.65 -12.32
N LYS A 11 5.22 -4.83 -11.47
CA LYS A 11 6.34 -5.22 -10.62
C LYS A 11 6.13 -4.67 -9.22
N PHE A 12 6.31 -5.53 -8.24
CA PHE A 12 6.13 -5.21 -6.83
C PHE A 12 7.41 -5.39 -6.04
N LEU A 13 7.54 -4.68 -4.93
CA LEU A 13 8.65 -4.80 -3.99
C LEU A 13 8.12 -5.20 -2.61
N ALA A 14 8.88 -6.01 -1.88
CA ALA A 14 8.59 -6.33 -0.49
C ALA A 14 8.65 -5.09 0.41
N HIS A 15 9.56 -4.16 0.13
CA HIS A 15 9.65 -2.89 0.85
C HIS A 15 8.40 -2.04 0.62
N GLY A 16 7.64 -1.79 1.70
CA GLY A 16 6.36 -1.10 1.66
C GLY A 16 5.27 -1.83 0.87
N ALA A 17 5.45 -3.12 0.51
CA ALA A 17 4.62 -3.80 -0.48
C ALA A 17 4.38 -2.91 -1.71
N ALA A 18 5.43 -2.25 -2.21
CA ALA A 18 5.30 -1.14 -3.14
C ALA A 18 5.03 -1.60 -4.58
N ILE A 19 4.21 -0.83 -5.30
CA ILE A 19 4.05 -0.94 -6.75
C ILE A 19 5.21 -0.16 -7.40
N GLN A 20 6.19 -0.90 -7.95
CA GLN A 20 7.36 -0.31 -8.62
C GLN A 20 7.10 -0.01 -10.09
N GLU A 21 6.40 -0.90 -10.79
CA GLU A 21 6.08 -0.75 -12.21
C GLU A 21 4.61 -1.07 -12.46
N PHE A 22 4.00 -0.29 -13.32
CA PHE A 22 2.77 -0.59 -14.02
C PHE A 22 2.95 -0.19 -15.47
N LYS A 23 3.12 -1.18 -16.34
CA LYS A 23 3.38 -0.95 -17.76
C LYS A 23 2.12 -0.99 -18.58
N VAL A 24 1.93 0.05 -19.39
CA VAL A 24 0.91 0.13 -20.42
C VAL A 24 1.64 0.37 -21.74
N PHE A 25 1.48 -0.53 -22.72
CA PHE A 25 2.24 -0.50 -23.97
C PHE A 25 3.76 -0.36 -23.76
N ASP A 26 4.33 -1.19 -22.86
CA ASP A 26 5.75 -1.20 -22.49
C ASP A 26 6.26 0.09 -21.80
N GLN A 27 5.39 1.07 -21.56
CA GLN A 27 5.73 2.28 -20.84
C GLN A 27 5.27 2.17 -19.37
N ASN A 28 6.21 2.33 -18.44
CA ASN A 28 5.85 2.43 -17.02
C ASN A 28 5.12 3.75 -16.76
N ILE A 29 3.90 3.67 -16.22
CA ILE A 29 3.04 4.82 -15.94
C ILE A 29 3.04 5.23 -14.46
N VAL A 30 3.75 4.49 -13.59
CA VAL A 30 3.89 4.86 -12.18
C VAL A 30 5.26 5.49 -11.94
N LEU A 31 5.25 6.55 -11.13
CA LEU A 31 6.49 7.19 -10.68
C LEU A 31 7.15 6.33 -9.61
N GLY A 32 8.44 6.08 -9.76
CA GLY A 32 9.21 5.26 -8.84
C GLY A 32 10.70 5.30 -9.11
N PHE A 33 11.46 4.63 -8.26
CA PHE A 33 12.89 4.46 -8.48
C PHE A 33 13.18 3.23 -9.35
N PRO A 34 14.20 3.28 -10.21
CA PRO A 34 14.52 2.17 -11.11
C PRO A 34 15.02 0.92 -10.38
N GLU A 35 15.60 1.09 -9.19
CA GLU A 35 16.16 0.00 -8.40
C GLU A 35 15.58 -0.02 -6.98
N ALA A 36 15.29 -1.23 -6.48
CA ALA A 36 14.72 -1.45 -5.13
C ALA A 36 15.53 -0.80 -3.99
N LYS A 37 16.87 -0.75 -4.12
CA LYS A 37 17.74 -0.15 -3.11
C LYS A 37 17.44 1.32 -2.83
N PHE A 38 16.95 2.05 -3.83
CA PHE A 38 16.66 3.47 -3.70
C PHE A 38 15.40 3.74 -2.89
N TYR A 39 14.45 2.80 -2.81
CA TYR A 39 13.30 2.90 -1.94
C TYR A 39 13.69 2.94 -0.45
N LYS A 40 14.75 2.18 -0.07
CA LYS A 40 15.29 2.18 1.30
C LYS A 40 16.17 3.40 1.59
N SER A 41 16.91 3.89 0.61
CA SER A 41 17.87 5.00 0.80
C SER A 41 17.26 6.39 0.61
N HIS A 42 16.13 6.51 -0.09
CA HIS A 42 15.44 7.77 -0.33
C HIS A 42 14.04 7.71 0.31
N ASN A 43 13.97 8.04 1.57
CA ASN A 43 12.82 7.80 2.45
C ASN A 43 11.54 8.59 2.10
N ALA A 44 11.65 9.69 1.40
CA ALA A 44 10.57 10.43 0.77
C ALA A 44 10.77 10.34 -0.75
N PRO A 45 9.76 10.14 -1.56
CA PRO A 45 8.35 10.54 -1.44
C PRO A 45 7.33 9.39 -1.33
N TYR A 46 7.64 8.24 -0.81
CA TYR A 46 6.71 7.10 -0.62
C TYR A 46 6.18 6.50 -1.93
N PHE A 47 6.95 6.47 -2.99
CA PHE A 47 6.52 6.00 -4.31
C PHE A 47 5.94 4.58 -4.29
N GLY A 48 4.64 4.45 -4.57
CA GLY A 48 3.95 3.17 -4.67
C GLY A 48 3.82 2.37 -3.37
N GLU A 49 4.25 2.92 -2.23
CA GLU A 49 4.28 2.24 -0.93
C GLU A 49 2.90 2.14 -0.30
N THR A 50 2.68 1.07 0.46
CA THR A 50 1.52 0.91 1.35
C THR A 50 1.70 1.79 2.56
N ILE A 51 0.81 2.73 2.78
CA ILE A 51 0.82 3.65 3.91
C ILE A 51 -0.06 3.13 5.03
N GLY A 52 0.51 3.03 6.21
CA GLY A 52 -0.12 2.61 7.46
C GLY A 52 0.80 2.92 8.65
N ARG A 53 0.32 2.83 9.92
CA ARG A 53 -1.00 2.35 10.33
C ARG A 53 -2.13 3.33 9.96
N THR A 54 -1.84 4.63 9.88
CA THR A 54 -2.77 5.65 9.41
C THR A 54 -2.21 6.38 8.18
N THR A 55 -3.13 6.75 7.29
CA THR A 55 -2.83 7.57 6.14
C THR A 55 -3.01 9.04 6.45
N ASN A 56 -2.26 9.89 5.75
CA ASN A 56 -2.20 11.33 5.91
C ASN A 56 -1.84 11.73 7.36
N ARG A 57 -2.44 12.75 7.93
CA ARG A 57 -2.01 13.37 9.19
C ARG A 57 -2.92 13.05 10.36
N VAL A 58 -2.30 12.70 11.50
CA VAL A 58 -2.96 12.69 12.80
C VAL A 58 -2.56 13.98 13.53
N LYS A 59 -3.55 14.80 13.84
CA LYS A 59 -3.35 16.12 14.47
C LYS A 59 -2.66 15.99 15.81
N ASN A 60 -1.64 16.81 16.02
CA ASN A 60 -0.83 16.89 17.24
C ASN A 60 -0.22 15.52 17.63
N ALA A 61 -0.06 14.60 16.68
CA ALA A 61 0.48 13.26 16.92
C ALA A 61 -0.20 12.53 18.10
N ARG A 62 -1.55 12.62 18.24
CA ARG A 62 -2.29 12.09 19.37
C ARG A 62 -3.56 11.38 18.95
N LEU A 63 -3.77 10.20 19.54
CA LEU A 63 -5.04 9.47 19.49
C LEU A 63 -5.72 9.62 20.86
N SER A 64 -6.74 10.46 20.93
CA SER A 64 -7.44 10.76 22.18
C SER A 64 -8.61 9.81 22.40
N SER A 65 -8.84 9.41 23.67
CA SER A 65 -10.00 8.64 24.10
C SER A 65 -10.12 7.22 23.49
N LEU A 66 -9.03 6.66 23.01
CA LEU A 66 -8.96 5.27 22.55
C LEU A 66 -8.61 4.34 23.72
N ASN A 67 -9.34 3.26 23.93
CA ASN A 67 -9.21 2.38 25.12
C ASN A 67 -9.21 3.14 26.44
N GLY A 68 -9.98 4.24 26.53
CA GLY A 68 -10.07 5.09 27.72
C GLY A 68 -8.84 5.93 28.06
N ARG A 69 -7.85 6.02 27.17
CA ARG A 69 -6.62 6.81 27.35
C ARG A 69 -6.20 7.53 26.06
N THR A 70 -5.18 8.36 26.17
CA THR A 70 -4.53 9.02 25.03
C THR A 70 -3.24 8.28 24.68
N TYR A 71 -3.00 8.09 23.39
CA TYR A 71 -1.74 7.57 22.85
C TYR A 71 -0.99 8.69 22.16
N GLU A 72 0.29 8.83 22.48
CA GLU A 72 1.17 9.75 21.80
C GLU A 72 1.87 9.01 20.65
N LEU A 73 1.73 9.54 19.45
CA LEU A 73 2.37 9.02 18.24
C LEU A 73 3.68 9.74 17.98
N GLN A 74 4.50 9.23 17.09
CA GLN A 74 5.69 9.93 16.66
C GLN A 74 5.33 11.13 15.78
N ALA A 75 5.77 12.34 16.18
CA ALA A 75 5.52 13.57 15.43
C ALA A 75 6.59 13.78 14.34
N ASN A 76 6.61 12.91 13.33
CA ASN A 76 7.57 12.95 12.23
C ASN A 76 7.34 14.13 11.25
N GLU A 77 6.20 14.81 11.36
CA GLU A 77 5.91 16.08 10.70
C GLU A 77 5.31 17.05 11.73
N SER A 78 6.16 17.48 12.67
CA SER A 78 5.74 18.26 13.85
C SER A 78 4.79 19.42 13.50
N PRO A 79 3.66 19.60 14.25
CA PRO A 79 3.27 18.85 15.43
C PRO A 79 2.50 17.54 15.14
N ASN A 80 2.40 17.10 13.90
CA ASN A 80 1.56 16.00 13.48
C ASN A 80 2.35 14.70 13.25
N THR A 81 1.67 13.56 13.29
CA THR A 81 2.14 12.32 12.69
C THR A 81 1.72 12.32 11.22
N LEU A 82 2.63 11.96 10.32
CA LEU A 82 2.37 11.77 8.89
C LEU A 82 2.63 10.31 8.52
N HIS A 83 1.69 9.72 7.77
CA HIS A 83 1.84 8.41 7.13
C HIS A 83 2.25 7.27 8.07
N GLY A 84 1.69 7.26 9.29
CA GLY A 84 1.94 6.20 10.27
C GLY A 84 3.22 6.34 11.07
N GLY A 85 3.96 7.45 10.91
CA GLY A 85 5.22 7.71 11.61
C GLY A 85 6.45 7.61 10.71
N ALA A 86 7.64 7.86 11.25
CA ALA A 86 8.89 7.88 10.47
C ALA A 86 9.27 6.50 9.93
N GLN A 87 8.89 5.44 10.65
CA GLN A 87 9.07 4.05 10.29
C GLN A 87 7.72 3.35 10.09
N GLY A 88 6.74 4.08 9.54
CA GLY A 88 5.43 3.52 9.20
C GLY A 88 5.51 2.38 8.18
N TRP A 89 4.39 1.77 7.85
CA TRP A 89 4.34 0.55 7.04
C TRP A 89 5.00 0.67 5.67
N GLY A 90 5.01 1.85 5.06
CA GLY A 90 5.74 2.10 3.81
C GLY A 90 7.25 1.92 3.92
N LYS A 91 7.82 1.93 5.13
CA LYS A 91 9.25 1.76 5.40
C LYS A 91 9.62 0.39 5.93
N GLN A 92 8.66 -0.53 5.96
CA GLN A 92 8.84 -1.91 6.43
C GLN A 92 8.97 -2.88 5.28
N ASP A 93 9.71 -3.96 5.50
CA ASP A 93 9.73 -5.08 4.56
C ASP A 93 8.58 -6.03 4.89
N PHE A 94 7.65 -6.20 3.97
CA PHE A 94 6.56 -7.16 4.05
C PHE A 94 7.06 -8.56 3.67
N GLU A 95 6.44 -9.58 4.21
CA GLU A 95 6.60 -10.95 3.72
C GLU A 95 5.89 -11.09 2.37
N GLY A 96 6.57 -11.64 1.37
CA GLY A 96 6.07 -11.76 0.01
C GLY A 96 7.07 -11.23 -1.03
N PRO A 97 6.68 -11.17 -2.33
CA PRO A 97 5.37 -11.53 -2.88
C PRO A 97 5.09 -13.04 -2.83
N ASN A 98 3.92 -13.43 -2.35
CA ASN A 98 3.41 -14.78 -2.40
C ASN A 98 2.36 -14.89 -3.52
N PRO A 99 2.51 -15.77 -4.52
CA PRO A 99 1.52 -15.96 -5.56
C PRO A 99 0.17 -16.38 -4.98
N VAL A 100 -0.91 -15.79 -5.50
CA VAL A 100 -2.28 -16.13 -5.12
C VAL A 100 -3.17 -16.20 -6.35
N ASN A 101 -4.25 -16.97 -6.25
CA ASN A 101 -5.36 -16.94 -7.19
C ASN A 101 -6.62 -16.56 -6.43
N ARG A 102 -7.28 -15.48 -6.84
CA ARG A 102 -8.52 -15.00 -6.25
C ARG A 102 -9.58 -14.92 -7.33
N ASP A 103 -10.61 -15.77 -7.20
CA ASP A 103 -11.74 -15.86 -8.12
C ASP A 103 -11.32 -16.07 -9.59
N GLY A 104 -10.27 -16.89 -9.80
CA GLY A 104 -9.72 -17.19 -11.11
C GLY A 104 -8.77 -16.13 -11.69
N LYS A 105 -8.47 -15.06 -10.93
CA LYS A 105 -7.52 -14.01 -11.32
C LYS A 105 -6.19 -14.25 -10.59
N GLU A 106 -5.08 -14.17 -11.32
CA GLU A 106 -3.72 -14.29 -10.75
C GLU A 106 -3.29 -13.00 -10.06
N GLY A 107 -2.51 -13.15 -8.98
CA GLY A 107 -2.03 -12.02 -8.22
C GLY A 107 -0.91 -12.37 -7.26
N VAL A 108 -0.55 -11.40 -6.43
CA VAL A 108 0.42 -11.56 -5.36
C VAL A 108 -0.13 -11.00 -4.05
N MET A 109 0.32 -11.59 -2.95
CA MET A 109 -0.05 -11.20 -1.60
C MET A 109 1.21 -10.85 -0.80
N PHE A 110 1.08 -9.82 0.02
CA PHE A 110 2.09 -9.45 1.02
C PHE A 110 1.45 -9.38 2.40
N THR A 111 2.22 -9.70 3.44
CA THR A 111 1.77 -9.60 4.83
C THR A 111 2.78 -8.83 5.68
N TYR A 112 2.27 -8.08 6.65
CA TYR A 112 3.08 -7.39 7.64
C TYR A 112 2.45 -7.47 9.03
N LEU A 113 3.25 -7.81 10.03
CA LEU A 113 2.84 -7.83 11.44
C LEU A 113 3.30 -6.54 12.12
N SER A 114 2.36 -5.65 12.37
CA SER A 114 2.58 -4.41 13.11
C SER A 114 2.31 -4.65 14.59
N LYS A 115 3.36 -4.64 15.41
CA LYS A 115 3.28 -4.97 16.84
C LYS A 115 2.67 -3.83 17.65
N ASP A 116 2.12 -4.18 18.83
CA ASP A 116 1.70 -3.18 19.81
C ASP A 116 2.78 -2.16 20.11
N GLY A 117 2.42 -0.88 20.10
CA GLY A 117 3.33 0.24 20.35
C GLY A 117 4.18 0.69 19.16
N GLU A 118 4.09 0.03 17.99
CA GLU A 118 4.80 0.49 16.79
C GLU A 118 4.38 1.91 16.43
N GLU A 119 5.35 2.83 16.30
CA GLU A 119 5.14 4.27 16.08
C GLU A 119 4.15 4.94 17.08
N GLY A 120 3.86 4.28 18.21
CA GLY A 120 2.93 4.71 19.24
C GLY A 120 1.50 4.17 19.09
N TYR A 121 1.21 3.40 18.08
CA TYR A 121 -0.14 2.82 17.87
C TYR A 121 -0.39 1.60 18.76
N PRO A 122 -1.58 1.49 19.42
CA PRO A 122 -1.90 0.35 20.26
C PRO A 122 -2.31 -0.88 19.45
N GLY A 123 -2.07 -2.05 20.03
CA GLY A 123 -2.51 -3.36 19.56
C GLY A 123 -1.68 -3.93 18.44
N THR A 124 -1.47 -5.25 18.50
CA THR A 124 -0.81 -6.00 17.44
C THR A 124 -1.81 -6.32 16.33
N VAL A 125 -1.52 -5.88 15.11
CA VAL A 125 -2.36 -6.14 13.94
C VAL A 125 -1.56 -6.77 12.82
N LYS A 126 -2.21 -7.60 12.01
CA LYS A 126 -1.66 -8.12 10.76
C LYS A 126 -2.31 -7.40 9.59
N CYS A 127 -1.50 -6.76 8.77
CA CYS A 127 -1.91 -6.21 7.49
C CYS A 127 -1.63 -7.24 6.39
N THR A 128 -2.63 -7.50 5.57
CA THR A 128 -2.48 -8.27 4.34
C THR A 128 -2.89 -7.39 3.17
N VAL A 129 -2.08 -7.36 2.12
CA VAL A 129 -2.39 -6.66 0.88
C VAL A 129 -2.36 -7.63 -0.28
N TRP A 130 -3.39 -7.60 -1.11
CA TRP A 130 -3.47 -8.35 -2.36
C TRP A 130 -3.42 -7.40 -3.54
N TYR A 131 -2.62 -7.77 -4.51
CA TYR A 131 -2.56 -7.15 -5.83
C TYR A 131 -2.98 -8.21 -6.84
N VAL A 132 -4.16 -8.02 -7.45
CA VAL A 132 -4.75 -8.97 -8.39
C VAL A 132 -4.92 -8.31 -9.75
N ALA A 133 -4.27 -8.87 -10.76
CA ALA A 133 -4.29 -8.33 -12.11
C ALA A 133 -5.33 -9.06 -12.98
N SER A 134 -6.04 -8.30 -13.81
CA SER A 134 -6.98 -8.85 -14.77
C SER A 134 -7.04 -8.01 -16.05
N THR A 135 -7.70 -8.55 -17.07
CA THR A 135 -8.06 -7.78 -18.27
C THR A 135 -9.58 -7.72 -18.37
N GLU A 136 -10.14 -6.53 -18.38
CA GLU A 136 -11.57 -6.28 -18.46
C GLU A 136 -11.84 -5.29 -19.59
N ASN A 137 -12.68 -5.64 -20.57
CA ASN A 137 -13.01 -4.78 -21.72
C ASN A 137 -11.76 -4.20 -22.42
N GLU A 138 -10.76 -5.03 -22.66
CA GLU A 138 -9.46 -4.65 -23.26
C GLU A 138 -8.61 -3.70 -22.39
N GLN A 139 -8.97 -3.50 -21.14
CA GLN A 139 -8.22 -2.70 -20.16
C GLN A 139 -7.46 -3.61 -19.19
N ILE A 140 -6.23 -3.22 -18.83
CA ILE A 140 -5.52 -3.86 -17.74
C ILE A 140 -6.03 -3.24 -16.44
N VAL A 141 -6.53 -4.10 -15.54
CA VAL A 141 -7.05 -3.71 -14.22
C VAL A 141 -6.15 -4.29 -13.14
N LEU A 142 -5.81 -3.48 -12.14
CA LEU A 142 -5.19 -3.91 -10.90
C LEU A 142 -6.16 -3.67 -9.75
N ASP A 143 -6.65 -4.75 -9.16
CA ASP A 143 -7.40 -4.69 -7.91
C ASP A 143 -6.41 -4.70 -6.74
N VAL A 144 -6.57 -3.75 -5.83
CA VAL A 144 -5.79 -3.65 -4.60
C VAL A 144 -6.73 -3.77 -3.41
N GLU A 145 -6.51 -4.78 -2.60
CA GLU A 145 -7.32 -5.04 -1.42
C GLU A 145 -6.44 -5.07 -0.17
N TYR A 146 -6.91 -4.45 0.89
CA TYR A 146 -6.28 -4.45 2.20
C TYR A 146 -7.19 -5.10 3.23
N GLN A 147 -6.63 -5.99 4.02
CA GLN A 147 -7.26 -6.51 5.23
C GLN A 147 -6.36 -6.24 6.41
N VAL A 148 -6.93 -5.71 7.49
CA VAL A 148 -6.22 -5.55 8.76
C VAL A 148 -7.02 -6.22 9.85
N GLU A 149 -6.37 -7.11 10.57
CA GLU A 149 -7.00 -7.90 11.63
C GLU A 149 -6.19 -7.83 12.93
N PHE A 150 -6.87 -7.83 14.07
CA PHE A 150 -6.21 -8.03 15.35
C PHE A 150 -5.66 -9.45 15.44
N VAL A 151 -4.39 -9.56 15.92
CA VAL A 151 -3.74 -10.85 16.19
C VAL A 151 -3.19 -10.93 17.61
N GLY A 152 -3.35 -9.87 18.39
CA GLY A 152 -3.03 -9.77 19.81
C GLY A 152 -4.27 -9.43 20.64
N ASP A 153 -4.09 -9.34 21.95
CA ASP A 153 -5.12 -9.03 22.93
C ASP A 153 -4.76 -7.84 23.84
N GLU A 154 -3.78 -7.03 23.40
CA GLU A 154 -3.22 -5.94 24.22
C GLU A 154 -4.17 -4.77 24.40
N CYS A 155 -5.17 -4.63 23.51
CA CYS A 155 -6.20 -3.59 23.61
C CYS A 155 -7.48 -3.99 22.87
N ALA A 156 -8.58 -3.30 23.20
CA ALA A 156 -9.88 -3.54 22.56
C ALA A 156 -10.06 -2.74 21.26
N GLU A 157 -9.34 -1.62 21.11
CA GLU A 157 -9.50 -0.70 19.99
C GLU A 157 -8.15 -0.25 19.45
N THR A 158 -8.05 -0.15 18.13
CA THR A 158 -6.93 0.51 17.44
C THR A 158 -7.45 1.36 16.30
N VAL A 159 -6.56 2.13 15.67
CA VAL A 159 -6.89 2.98 14.51
C VAL A 159 -6.14 2.47 13.30
N VAL A 160 -6.87 2.27 12.22
CA VAL A 160 -6.31 1.84 10.93
C VAL A 160 -6.89 2.68 9.80
N GLY A 161 -6.02 3.15 8.91
CA GLY A 161 -6.40 3.84 7.68
C GLY A 161 -5.31 3.62 6.64
N VAL A 162 -5.49 2.62 5.78
CA VAL A 162 -4.47 2.15 4.83
C VAL A 162 -4.74 2.71 3.44
N THR A 163 -3.69 3.02 2.70
CA THR A 163 -3.75 3.37 1.27
C THR A 163 -2.45 3.02 0.55
N ASN A 164 -2.46 3.11 -0.78
CA ASN A 164 -1.23 3.08 -1.58
C ASN A 164 -0.85 4.50 -2.02
N HIS A 165 0.42 4.85 -1.86
CA HIS A 165 0.94 6.19 -2.15
C HIS A 165 1.61 6.24 -3.53
N ARG A 166 0.89 5.83 -4.56
CA ARG A 166 1.40 5.88 -5.92
C ARG A 166 1.12 7.23 -6.59
N TYR A 167 1.98 7.56 -7.53
CA TYR A 167 1.78 8.62 -8.50
C TYR A 167 1.66 8.00 -9.89
N ILE A 168 0.61 8.35 -10.62
CA ILE A 168 0.40 7.92 -12.00
C ILE A 168 0.69 9.11 -12.90
N GLU A 169 1.61 8.92 -13.86
CA GLU A 169 1.82 9.89 -14.92
C GLU A 169 0.85 9.60 -16.07
N SER A 170 -0.05 10.53 -16.32
CA SER A 170 -0.86 10.49 -17.53
C SER A 170 -0.04 11.06 -18.70
N VAL A 171 0.69 10.19 -19.40
CA VAL A 171 1.36 10.60 -20.65
C VAL A 171 0.34 10.57 -21.77
N LEU A 172 -0.32 11.69 -22.00
CA LEU A 172 -1.18 11.88 -23.17
C LEU A 172 -0.30 12.08 -24.41
N ARG A 173 0.07 11.01 -25.08
CA ARG A 173 0.63 11.05 -26.45
C ARG A 173 -0.49 10.73 -27.43
N SER A 174 -0.85 11.69 -28.28
CA SER A 174 -1.78 11.48 -29.40
C SER A 174 -1.07 10.76 -30.57
N PRO A 175 -1.71 9.82 -31.30
CA PRO A 175 -3.01 9.21 -31.02
C PRO A 175 -2.88 7.84 -30.37
N LEU A 176 -3.19 7.72 -29.09
CA LEU A 176 -3.36 6.43 -28.44
C LEU A 176 -4.85 6.08 -28.44
N PRO A 177 -5.22 4.81 -28.71
CA PRO A 177 -6.57 4.35 -28.39
C PRO A 177 -6.79 4.62 -26.89
N SER A 178 -8.01 4.93 -26.52
CA SER A 178 -8.42 5.20 -25.14
C SER A 178 -8.23 3.95 -24.28
N LEU A 179 -7.01 3.72 -23.79
CA LEU A 179 -6.74 2.67 -22.82
C LEU A 179 -6.87 3.29 -21.44
N LEU A 180 -7.94 2.95 -20.76
CA LEU A 180 -8.15 3.29 -19.36
C LEU A 180 -7.56 2.16 -18.52
N ALA A 181 -6.60 2.47 -17.68
CA ALA A 181 -6.22 1.59 -16.58
C ALA A 181 -7.10 1.96 -15.39
N SER A 182 -7.78 1.00 -14.80
CA SER A 182 -8.54 1.20 -13.57
C SER A 182 -7.82 0.57 -12.39
N LEU A 183 -7.98 1.19 -11.24
CA LEU A 183 -7.46 0.69 -9.99
C LEU A 183 -8.58 0.74 -8.95
N ASN A 184 -8.96 -0.43 -8.49
CA ASN A 184 -9.99 -0.60 -7.48
C ASN A 184 -9.35 -0.78 -6.12
N TYR A 185 -9.96 -0.21 -5.08
CA TYR A 185 -9.54 -0.36 -3.69
C TYR A 185 -10.67 -0.94 -2.86
N ALA A 186 -10.33 -1.90 -2.03
CA ALA A 186 -11.18 -2.35 -0.96
C ALA A 186 -10.39 -2.38 0.35
N LEU A 187 -11.00 -1.90 1.43
CA LEU A 187 -10.52 -2.06 2.80
C LEU A 187 -11.54 -2.94 3.52
N HIS A 188 -11.07 -4.03 4.09
CA HIS A 188 -11.88 -4.92 4.91
C HIS A 188 -11.35 -4.91 6.35
N ASP A 189 -12.24 -4.62 7.30
CA ASP A 189 -12.07 -4.89 8.70
C ASP A 189 -12.38 -6.38 8.91
N GLY A 190 -11.43 -7.11 9.40
CA GLY A 190 -11.65 -8.51 9.78
C GLY A 190 -12.65 -8.57 10.93
N ALA A 191 -13.82 -9.16 10.68
CA ALA A 191 -14.85 -9.42 11.69
C ALA A 191 -14.51 -10.67 12.52
#